data_b21f065faee2198dfb551e50397f1af8
#
_entry.id   b21f065faee2198dfb551e50397f1af8
#
_cell.length_a   1.000
_cell.length_b   1.000
_cell.length_c   1.000
_cell.angle_alpha   90.00
_cell.angle_beta   90.00
_cell.angle_gamma   90.00
#
_symmetry.space_group_name_H-M   'P 1'
#
loop_
_entity.id
_entity.type
_entity.pdbx_description
1 polymer ?
#
loop_
_entity_poly.entity_id
_entity_poly.type
_entity_poly.pdbx_seq_one_letter_code
_entity_poly.pdbx_strand_id
1 'polypeptide(L)'
;MDHNIVFTKNVTGTTYSIDSREAKLTSGIDYAWYVHHPVKKEVSTPVFFTVVNKAEEETAINNITSSDLYKKANEHIRMLMEAHVMEDAGLLLAAQSRYLKVIELSPNNSLAKMMYAQFCNNMNEIESAVKALK
;
A
#
# COMPACT_ATOMS: atom_id res chain seq x y z
N MET A 1 5.24 17.43 -21.35
CA MET A 1 5.92 16.39 -20.55
C MET A 1 6.13 15.20 -21.46
N ASP A 2 7.37 14.87 -21.72
CA ASP A 2 7.68 13.65 -22.48
C ASP A 2 7.52 12.45 -21.56
N HIS A 3 6.44 11.70 -21.76
CA HIS A 3 6.19 10.46 -21.04
C HIS A 3 6.92 9.32 -21.74
N ASN A 4 8.01 8.85 -21.15
CA ASN A 4 8.71 7.67 -21.67
C ASN A 4 8.02 6.40 -21.18
N ILE A 5 7.61 5.53 -22.10
CA ILE A 5 7.10 4.20 -21.77
C ILE A 5 8.28 3.34 -21.31
N VAL A 6 8.28 2.93 -20.04
CA VAL A 6 9.33 2.09 -19.47
C VAL A 6 9.02 0.60 -19.55
N PHE A 7 7.74 0.25 -19.66
CA PHE A 7 7.30 -1.15 -19.75
C PHE A 7 5.95 -1.26 -20.43
N THR A 8 5.78 -2.29 -21.27
CA THR A 8 4.51 -2.63 -21.89
C THR A 8 4.36 -4.15 -21.96
N LYS A 9 3.17 -4.67 -21.67
CA LYS A 9 2.87 -6.08 -21.79
C LYS A 9 1.44 -6.30 -22.28
N ASN A 10 1.26 -7.23 -23.20
CA ASN A 10 -0.05 -7.69 -23.61
C ASN A 10 -0.59 -8.66 -22.56
N VAL A 11 -1.80 -8.40 -22.08
CA VAL A 11 -2.45 -9.21 -21.05
C VAL A 11 -3.85 -9.61 -21.50
N THR A 12 -4.31 -10.76 -21.01
CA THR A 12 -5.68 -11.24 -21.19
C THR A 12 -6.33 -11.40 -19.82
N GLY A 13 -7.64 -11.14 -19.74
CA GLY A 13 -8.37 -11.20 -18.47
C GLY A 13 -8.53 -9.84 -17.80
N THR A 14 -8.97 -9.84 -16.55
CA THR A 14 -9.36 -8.64 -15.80
C THR A 14 -8.36 -8.26 -14.70
N THR A 15 -7.37 -9.09 -14.44
CA THR A 15 -6.37 -8.89 -13.39
C THR A 15 -4.99 -9.26 -13.90
N TYR A 16 -4.01 -8.41 -13.62
CA TYR A 16 -2.62 -8.65 -13.93
C TYR A 16 -1.73 -8.11 -12.80
N SER A 17 -0.73 -8.91 -12.42
CA SER A 17 0.29 -8.51 -11.46
C SER A 17 1.66 -8.43 -12.13
N ILE A 18 2.42 -7.40 -11.80
CA ILE A 18 3.75 -7.18 -12.34
C ILE A 18 4.76 -7.07 -11.18
N ASP A 19 5.91 -7.71 -11.35
CA ASP A 19 7.05 -7.51 -10.46
C ASP A 19 7.80 -6.22 -10.87
N SER A 20 8.14 -5.39 -9.88
CA SER A 20 8.85 -4.13 -10.11
C SER A 20 10.21 -4.33 -10.80
N ARG A 21 10.83 -5.50 -10.61
CA ARG A 21 12.09 -5.87 -11.28
C ARG A 21 11.89 -6.20 -12.76
N GLU A 22 10.77 -6.86 -13.10
CA GLU A 22 10.39 -7.13 -14.49
C GLU A 22 10.21 -5.81 -15.26
N ALA A 23 9.53 -4.84 -14.65
CA ALA A 23 9.31 -3.52 -15.22
C ALA A 23 10.53 -2.57 -15.11
N LYS A 24 11.60 -2.99 -14.44
CA LYS A 24 12.81 -2.18 -14.19
C LYS A 24 12.49 -0.83 -13.53
N LEU A 25 11.56 -0.82 -12.59
CA LEU A 25 11.17 0.39 -11.87
C LEU A 25 12.24 0.78 -10.85
N THR A 26 12.50 2.07 -10.74
CA THR A 26 13.49 2.66 -9.84
C THR A 26 12.79 3.33 -8.65
N SER A 27 13.32 3.16 -7.45
CA SER A 27 12.82 3.82 -6.25
C SER A 27 12.91 5.34 -6.34
N GLY A 28 11.95 6.04 -5.77
CA GLY A 28 11.89 7.50 -5.72
C GLY A 28 11.44 8.16 -7.03
N ILE A 29 11.04 7.37 -8.03
CA ILE A 29 10.51 7.87 -9.29
C ILE A 29 9.00 7.71 -9.32
N ASP A 30 8.31 8.74 -9.77
CA ASP A 30 6.87 8.71 -9.98
C ASP A 30 6.56 8.06 -11.32
N TYR A 31 5.69 7.09 -11.29
CA TYR A 31 5.21 6.34 -12.45
C TYR A 31 3.71 6.50 -12.61
N ALA A 32 3.23 6.24 -13.81
CA ALA A 32 1.81 6.03 -14.07
C ALA A 32 1.62 4.75 -14.88
N TRP A 33 0.57 4.01 -14.59
CA TRP A 33 0.16 2.92 -15.45
C TRP A 33 -1.25 3.16 -15.99
N TYR A 34 -1.52 2.65 -17.16
CA TYR A 34 -2.83 2.65 -17.77
C TYR A 34 -3.00 1.41 -18.65
N VAL A 35 -4.25 1.08 -18.95
CA VAL A 35 -4.61 -0.02 -19.85
C VAL A 35 -5.07 0.57 -21.19
N HIS A 36 -4.55 0.04 -22.27
CA HIS A 36 -4.97 0.38 -23.63
C HIS A 36 -5.66 -0.83 -24.29
N HIS A 37 -6.87 -0.62 -24.81
CA HIS A 37 -7.57 -1.62 -25.57
C HIS A 37 -7.30 -1.42 -27.07
N PRO A 38 -6.53 -2.29 -27.74
CA PRO A 38 -6.00 -2.00 -29.07
C PRO A 38 -7.07 -1.90 -30.16
N VAL A 39 -8.16 -2.68 -30.03
CA VAL A 39 -9.24 -2.70 -31.03
C VAL A 39 -10.19 -1.52 -30.85
N LYS A 40 -10.61 -1.25 -29.61
CA LYS A 40 -11.53 -0.15 -29.29
C LYS A 40 -10.85 1.21 -29.23
N LYS A 41 -9.51 1.23 -29.21
CA LYS A 41 -8.69 2.45 -29.01
C LYS A 41 -9.05 3.23 -27.75
N GLU A 42 -9.58 2.52 -26.75
CA GLU A 42 -9.89 3.08 -25.43
C GLU A 42 -8.67 3.01 -24.54
N VAL A 43 -8.45 4.03 -23.73
CA VAL A 43 -7.38 4.13 -22.74
C VAL A 43 -8.01 4.39 -21.37
N SER A 44 -7.60 3.63 -20.36
CA SER A 44 -8.06 3.87 -19.00
C SER A 44 -7.49 5.18 -18.44
N THR A 45 -8.12 5.70 -17.40
CA THR A 45 -7.53 6.77 -16.58
C THR A 45 -6.19 6.27 -16.03
N PRO A 46 -5.10 7.07 -16.11
CA PRO A 46 -3.82 6.70 -15.54
C PRO A 46 -3.90 6.67 -14.01
N VAL A 47 -3.22 5.69 -13.43
CA VAL A 47 -3.04 5.56 -11.98
C VAL A 47 -1.59 5.86 -11.65
N PHE A 48 -1.37 6.85 -10.80
CA PHE A 48 -0.03 7.29 -10.40
C PHE A 48 0.44 6.53 -9.15
N PHE A 49 1.72 6.21 -9.10
CA PHE A 49 2.36 5.55 -7.97
C PHE A 49 3.86 5.85 -7.93
N THR A 50 4.45 5.71 -6.75
CA THR A 50 5.90 5.83 -6.54
C THR A 50 6.42 4.51 -5.99
N VAL A 51 7.59 4.08 -6.45
CA VAL A 51 8.28 2.90 -5.89
C VAL A 51 9.10 3.34 -4.69
N VAL A 52 8.76 2.83 -3.52
CA VAL A 52 9.44 3.11 -2.25
C VAL A 52 10.51 2.06 -2.01
N ASN A 53 11.64 2.44 -1.42
CA ASN A 53 12.67 1.51 -1.02
C ASN A 53 12.51 1.09 0.45
N LYS A 54 13.16 -0.02 0.81
CA LYS A 54 13.10 -0.57 2.17
C LYS A 54 13.69 0.39 3.22
N ALA A 55 14.66 1.21 2.86
CA ALA A 55 15.27 2.18 3.77
C ALA A 55 14.28 3.26 4.23
N GLU A 56 13.32 3.65 3.40
CA GLU A 56 12.27 4.60 3.77
C GLU A 56 11.31 3.99 4.80
N GLU A 57 10.95 2.70 4.66
CA GLU A 57 10.16 1.98 5.66
C GLU A 57 10.92 1.88 7.00
N GLU A 58 12.19 1.51 6.97
CA GLU A 58 13.04 1.41 8.16
C GLU A 58 13.17 2.76 8.86
N THR A 59 13.32 3.85 8.12
CA THR A 59 13.37 5.21 8.66
C THR A 59 12.08 5.57 9.39
N ALA A 60 10.92 5.28 8.78
CA ALA A 60 9.63 5.54 9.40
C ALA A 60 9.47 4.77 10.72
N ILE A 61 9.83 3.48 10.75
CA ILE A 61 9.75 2.63 11.95
C ILE A 61 10.73 3.11 13.02
N ASN A 62 11.96 3.45 12.67
CA ASN A 62 12.98 3.89 13.62
C ASN A 62 12.55 5.11 14.46
N ASN A 63 11.68 5.94 13.92
CA ASN A 63 11.14 7.10 14.62
C ASN A 63 10.31 6.74 15.87
N ILE A 64 9.75 5.53 15.92
CA ILE A 64 8.90 5.09 17.04
C ILE A 64 9.54 4.02 17.94
N THR A 65 10.56 3.31 17.45
CA THR A 65 11.17 2.18 18.20
C THR A 65 11.82 2.57 19.51
N SER A 66 12.24 3.81 19.63
CA SER A 66 12.83 4.36 20.88
C SER A 66 11.80 4.70 21.94
N SER A 67 10.52 4.85 21.59
CA SER A 67 9.47 5.23 22.52
C SER A 67 9.17 4.12 23.55
N ASP A 68 8.89 4.52 24.78
CA ASP A 68 8.52 3.57 25.83
C ASP A 68 7.21 2.84 25.52
N LEU A 69 6.29 3.52 24.84
CA LEU A 69 5.02 2.93 24.44
C LEU A 69 5.23 1.76 23.46
N TYR A 70 6.09 1.94 22.46
CA TYR A 70 6.44 0.89 21.51
C TYR A 70 7.13 -0.29 22.19
N LYS A 71 8.11 -0.01 23.07
CA LYS A 71 8.87 -1.05 23.78
C LYS A 71 8.00 -1.91 24.69
N LYS A 72 6.99 -1.31 25.34
CA LYS A 72 6.06 -2.00 26.25
C LYS A 72 4.88 -2.68 25.53
N ALA A 73 4.61 -2.33 24.27
CA ALA A 73 3.51 -2.88 23.51
C ALA A 73 3.74 -4.35 23.16
N ASN A 74 2.66 -5.12 23.02
CA ASN A 74 2.72 -6.47 22.45
C ASN A 74 2.95 -6.40 20.93
N GLU A 75 3.21 -7.54 20.32
CA GLU A 75 3.54 -7.64 18.90
C GLU A 75 2.45 -7.02 18.00
N HIS A 76 1.18 -7.34 18.22
CA HIS A 76 0.07 -6.81 17.42
C HIS A 76 -0.04 -5.29 17.51
N ILE A 77 0.13 -4.72 18.70
CA ILE A 77 0.12 -3.27 18.89
C ILE A 77 1.31 -2.62 18.23
N ARG A 78 2.52 -3.22 18.32
CA ARG A 78 3.69 -2.72 17.57
C ARG A 78 3.44 -2.69 16.07
N MET A 79 2.89 -3.76 15.51
CA MET A 79 2.55 -3.80 14.08
C MET A 79 1.54 -2.73 13.67
N LEU A 80 0.53 -2.44 14.53
CA LEU A 80 -0.42 -1.36 14.29
C LEU A 80 0.23 0.02 14.36
N MET A 81 1.14 0.22 15.32
CA MET A 81 1.93 1.46 15.42
C MET A 81 2.81 1.67 14.18
N GLU A 82 3.47 0.62 13.71
CA GLU A 82 4.27 0.64 12.48
C GLU A 82 3.40 0.95 11.25
N ALA A 83 2.22 0.32 11.15
CA ALA A 83 1.29 0.59 10.07
C ALA A 83 0.87 2.07 10.04
N HIS A 84 0.54 2.62 11.21
CA HIS A 84 0.14 4.02 11.32
C HIS A 84 1.26 5.00 10.94
N VAL A 85 2.48 4.75 11.40
CA VAL A 85 3.64 5.59 11.04
C VAL A 85 3.95 5.50 9.55
N MET A 86 3.78 4.34 8.93
CA MET A 86 3.91 4.19 7.49
C MET A 86 2.81 4.93 6.72
N GLU A 87 1.57 4.89 7.21
CA GLU A 87 0.47 5.67 6.66
C GLU A 87 0.80 7.16 6.67
N ASP A 88 1.26 7.69 7.81
CA ASP A 88 1.66 9.10 7.97
C ASP A 88 2.84 9.48 7.06
N ALA A 89 3.73 8.54 6.80
CA ALA A 89 4.86 8.73 5.88
C ALA A 89 4.48 8.57 4.38
N GLY A 90 3.21 8.27 4.07
CA GLY A 90 2.76 8.03 2.70
C GLY A 90 3.13 6.66 2.13
N LEU A 91 3.65 5.74 2.94
CA LEU A 91 4.02 4.37 2.55
C LEU A 91 2.81 3.44 2.58
N LEU A 92 1.82 3.73 1.74
CA LEU A 92 0.46 3.21 1.87
C LEU A 92 0.35 1.70 1.70
N LEU A 93 1.08 1.10 0.75
CA LEU A 93 1.07 -0.36 0.56
C LEU A 93 1.72 -1.10 1.73
N ALA A 94 2.78 -0.55 2.29
CA ALA A 94 3.44 -1.09 3.48
C ALA A 94 2.53 -1.00 4.72
N ALA A 95 1.85 0.13 4.89
CA ALA A 95 0.85 0.33 5.94
C ALA A 95 -0.30 -0.68 5.81
N GLN A 96 -0.90 -0.79 4.64
CA GLN A 96 -1.98 -1.74 4.36
C GLN A 96 -1.58 -3.18 4.68
N SER A 97 -0.41 -3.60 4.22
CA SER A 97 0.12 -4.95 4.47
C SER A 97 0.21 -5.26 5.97
N ARG A 98 0.62 -4.30 6.80
CA ARG A 98 0.71 -4.48 8.26
C ARG A 98 -0.66 -4.54 8.93
N TYR A 99 -1.59 -3.66 8.56
CA TYR A 99 -2.97 -3.74 9.07
C TYR A 99 -3.61 -5.10 8.76
N LEU A 100 -3.52 -5.55 7.52
CA LEU A 100 -4.07 -6.84 7.10
C LEU A 100 -3.40 -8.01 7.80
N LYS A 101 -2.08 -7.93 8.05
CA LYS A 101 -1.36 -8.98 8.78
C LYS A 101 -1.84 -9.13 10.21
N VAL A 102 -2.12 -8.02 10.90
CA VAL A 102 -2.68 -8.09 12.26
C VAL A 102 -4.09 -8.69 12.25
N ILE A 103 -4.92 -8.33 11.28
CA ILE A 103 -6.26 -8.90 11.14
C ILE A 103 -6.20 -10.40 10.83
N GLU A 104 -5.26 -10.83 9.98
CA GLU A 104 -5.04 -12.26 9.69
C GLU A 104 -4.63 -13.05 10.94
N LEU A 105 -3.69 -12.51 11.73
CA LEU A 105 -3.19 -13.14 12.95
C LEU A 105 -4.21 -13.11 14.11
N SER A 106 -5.07 -12.11 14.12
CA SER A 106 -6.07 -11.89 15.18
C SER A 106 -7.38 -11.37 14.60
N PRO A 107 -8.21 -12.25 14.01
CA PRO A 107 -9.42 -11.83 13.28
C PRO A 107 -10.47 -11.12 14.15
N ASN A 108 -10.41 -11.27 15.45
CA ASN A 108 -11.32 -10.63 16.41
C ASN A 108 -10.74 -9.34 17.03
N ASN A 109 -9.59 -8.87 16.55
CA ASN A 109 -8.97 -7.64 17.03
C ASN A 109 -9.74 -6.41 16.53
N SER A 110 -10.63 -5.89 17.38
CA SER A 110 -11.47 -4.73 17.04
C SER A 110 -10.65 -3.48 16.74
N LEU A 111 -9.54 -3.26 17.44
CA LEU A 111 -8.65 -2.13 17.19
C LEU A 111 -8.04 -2.20 15.79
N ALA A 112 -7.52 -3.36 15.40
CA ALA A 112 -6.94 -3.57 14.06
C ALA A 112 -7.97 -3.33 12.96
N LYS A 113 -9.17 -3.87 13.11
CA LYS A 113 -10.28 -3.65 12.17
C LYS A 113 -10.66 -2.18 12.05
N MET A 114 -10.74 -1.49 13.17
CA MET A 114 -11.11 -0.07 13.22
C MET A 114 -10.03 0.82 12.57
N MET A 115 -8.76 0.57 12.87
CA MET A 115 -7.64 1.28 12.25
C MET A 115 -7.56 1.02 10.74
N TYR A 116 -7.74 -0.20 10.31
CA TYR A 116 -7.76 -0.54 8.88
C TYR A 116 -8.96 0.08 8.15
N ALA A 117 -10.13 0.08 8.77
CA ALA A 117 -11.31 0.76 8.21
C ALA A 117 -11.08 2.27 8.06
N GLN A 118 -10.44 2.90 9.03
CA GLN A 118 -10.07 4.32 8.95
C GLN A 118 -9.06 4.56 7.82
N PHE A 119 -8.05 3.71 7.70
CA PHE A 119 -7.09 3.74 6.59
C PHE A 119 -7.81 3.66 5.23
N CYS A 120 -8.70 2.68 5.04
CA CYS A 120 -9.48 2.53 3.81
C CYS A 120 -10.35 3.76 3.53
N ASN A 121 -10.98 4.33 4.56
CA ASN A 121 -11.77 5.55 4.42
C ASN A 121 -10.92 6.74 3.98
N ASN A 122 -9.71 6.89 4.52
CA ASN A 122 -8.77 7.94 4.13
C ASN A 122 -8.33 7.79 2.66
N MET A 123 -8.31 6.55 2.16
CA MET A 123 -8.01 6.23 0.76
C MET A 123 -9.23 6.29 -0.17
N ASN A 124 -10.40 6.72 0.31
CA ASN A 124 -11.69 6.69 -0.40
C ASN A 124 -12.15 5.26 -0.81
N GLU A 125 -11.69 4.24 -0.11
CA GLU A 125 -12.07 2.84 -0.31
C GLU A 125 -13.19 2.43 0.65
N ILE A 126 -14.37 3.06 0.54
CA ILE A 126 -15.48 2.92 1.49
C ILE A 126 -15.97 1.46 1.60
N GLU A 127 -16.05 0.73 0.49
CA GLU A 127 -16.46 -0.68 0.49
C GLU A 127 -15.51 -1.56 1.31
N SER A 128 -14.18 -1.34 1.13
CA SER A 128 -13.15 -2.03 1.91
C SER A 128 -13.24 -1.68 3.39
N ALA A 129 -13.50 -0.41 3.72
CA ALA A 129 -13.69 0.03 5.10
C ALA A 129 -14.88 -0.66 5.77
N VAL A 130 -16.04 -0.71 5.11
CA VAL A 130 -17.24 -1.38 5.62
C VAL A 130 -17.00 -2.88 5.81
N LYS A 131 -16.32 -3.53 4.87
CA LYS A 131 -15.97 -4.96 4.95
C LYS A 131 -15.05 -5.25 6.13
N ALA A 132 -14.09 -4.37 6.43
CA ALA A 132 -13.14 -4.56 7.53
C ALA A 132 -13.81 -4.53 8.92
N LEU A 133 -14.95 -3.83 9.06
CA LEU A 133 -15.69 -3.72 10.32
C LEU A 133 -16.64 -4.89 10.61
N LYS A 134 -16.90 -5.72 9.62
CA LYS A 134 -17.71 -6.95 9.76
C LYS A 134 -16.86 -8.11 10.29
#